data_d089049f68e517412fcbf56e65a7ac9e
#
_entry.id   d089049f68e517412fcbf56e65a7ac9e
#
_cell.length_a   1.000
_cell.length_b   1.000
_cell.length_c   1.000
_cell.angle_alpha   90.00
_cell.angle_beta   90.00
_cell.angle_gamma   90.00
#
_symmetry.space_group_name_H-M   'P 1'
#
loop_
_entity.id
_entity.type
_entity.pdbx_description
1 polymer ?
#
loop_
_entity_poly.entity_id
_entity_poly.type
_entity_poly.pdbx_seq_one_letter_code
_entity_poly.pdbx_strand_id
1 'polypeptide(L)'
;MESKAEVKADGRTERATAIRAERRAHILESAIRTFSEKGYHQTSIADIVEAAGVARGTFYLYFESKSTVFLALLDELLAHLRANVVGVEVGPGAAPLGAQLLDIVRRVLRTALEKRALADIIFREAIGLDEEVDQKLRAFYGSLHRFLMEALLMGQQGGAVRGTLDVDATASCILGSIKQVLEQYLVHTAERDFDVERFAQAIVQYNLNGVLAR
;
A
#
# COMPACT_ATOMS: atom_id res chain seq x y z
N MET A 1 17.10 -38.49 -25.49
CA MET A 1 17.12 -37.26 -26.37
C MET A 1 15.97 -36.31 -26.11
N GLU A 2 15.16 -36.50 -25.09
CA GLU A 2 13.99 -35.64 -24.72
C GLU A 2 14.34 -34.36 -23.94
N SER A 3 15.47 -34.30 -23.25
CA SER A 3 15.81 -33.22 -22.31
C SER A 3 16.12 -31.82 -22.93
N LYS A 4 16.60 -31.75 -24.19
CA LYS A 4 17.01 -30.44 -24.80
C LYS A 4 15.87 -29.67 -25.43
N ALA A 5 14.77 -30.29 -25.78
CA ALA A 5 13.60 -29.64 -26.38
C ALA A 5 12.70 -29.01 -25.28
N GLU A 6 12.55 -29.68 -24.13
CA GLU A 6 11.78 -29.18 -22.98
C GLU A 6 12.45 -27.93 -22.35
N VAL A 7 13.77 -27.94 -22.14
CA VAL A 7 14.53 -26.82 -21.61
C VAL A 7 14.47 -25.58 -22.54
N LYS A 8 14.39 -25.80 -23.86
CA LYS A 8 14.26 -24.70 -24.85
C LYS A 8 12.83 -24.13 -24.93
N ALA A 9 11.81 -24.95 -24.68
CA ALA A 9 10.42 -24.51 -24.61
C ALA A 9 10.17 -23.68 -23.34
N ASP A 10 10.73 -24.11 -22.19
CA ASP A 10 10.64 -23.43 -20.90
C ASP A 10 11.27 -22.03 -20.98
N GLY A 11 12.48 -21.90 -21.49
CA GLY A 11 13.15 -20.60 -21.63
C GLY A 11 12.50 -19.62 -22.62
N ARG A 12 11.70 -20.09 -23.61
CA ARG A 12 10.90 -19.23 -24.50
C ARG A 12 9.67 -18.70 -23.78
N THR A 13 9.01 -19.54 -23.02
CA THR A 13 7.82 -19.22 -22.24
C THR A 13 8.18 -18.22 -21.14
N GLU A 14 9.28 -18.42 -20.43
CA GLU A 14 9.79 -17.50 -19.42
C GLU A 14 10.11 -16.11 -20.00
N ARG A 15 10.80 -16.06 -21.15
CA ARG A 15 11.11 -14.79 -21.83
C ARG A 15 9.85 -14.07 -22.30
N ALA A 16 8.88 -14.78 -22.86
CA ALA A 16 7.62 -14.19 -23.29
C ALA A 16 6.83 -13.63 -22.09
N THR A 17 6.83 -14.32 -20.96
CA THR A 17 6.20 -13.89 -19.72
C THR A 17 6.90 -12.66 -19.15
N ALA A 18 8.23 -12.64 -19.14
CA ALA A 18 9.01 -11.48 -18.69
C ALA A 18 8.76 -10.23 -19.53
N ILE A 19 8.78 -10.35 -20.87
CA ILE A 19 8.46 -9.25 -21.79
C ILE A 19 7.04 -8.75 -21.59
N ARG A 20 6.08 -9.67 -21.34
CA ARG A 20 4.69 -9.27 -21.07
C ARG A 20 4.57 -8.52 -19.75
N ALA A 21 5.25 -8.96 -18.69
CA ALA A 21 5.28 -8.31 -17.39
C ALA A 21 5.91 -6.91 -17.49
N GLU A 22 7.05 -6.79 -18.18
CA GLU A 22 7.74 -5.52 -18.41
C GLU A 22 6.86 -4.51 -19.15
N ARG A 23 6.17 -4.96 -20.21
CA ARG A 23 5.26 -4.09 -20.97
C ARG A 23 4.05 -3.65 -20.15
N ARG A 24 3.51 -4.55 -19.31
CA ARG A 24 2.44 -4.21 -18.39
C ARG A 24 2.89 -3.16 -17.36
N ALA A 25 4.07 -3.34 -16.78
CA ALA A 25 4.67 -2.37 -15.84
C ALA A 25 4.87 -1.00 -16.51
N HIS A 26 5.38 -0.96 -17.74
CA HIS A 26 5.58 0.28 -18.48
C HIS A 26 4.27 1.06 -18.74
N ILE A 27 3.17 0.35 -19.05
CA ILE A 27 1.84 0.98 -19.17
C ILE A 27 1.38 1.54 -17.82
N LEU A 28 1.58 0.83 -16.71
CA LEU A 28 1.23 1.30 -15.37
C LEU A 28 2.04 2.53 -14.96
N GLU A 29 3.35 2.56 -15.20
CA GLU A 29 4.20 3.73 -14.93
C GLU A 29 3.75 4.96 -15.75
N SER A 30 3.39 4.74 -17.00
CA SER A 30 2.87 5.81 -17.86
C SER A 30 1.52 6.33 -17.37
N ALA A 31 0.66 5.43 -16.89
CA ALA A 31 -0.61 5.81 -16.27
C ALA A 31 -0.42 6.62 -14.99
N ILE A 32 0.54 6.27 -14.12
CA ILE A 32 0.87 7.05 -12.92
C ILE A 32 1.22 8.48 -13.31
N ARG A 33 2.11 8.68 -14.30
CA ARG A 33 2.49 10.02 -14.77
C ARG A 33 1.28 10.80 -15.28
N THR A 34 0.48 10.18 -16.15
CA THR A 34 -0.68 10.83 -16.75
C THR A 34 -1.76 11.19 -15.72
N PHE A 35 -2.03 10.28 -14.76
CA PHE A 35 -2.96 10.57 -13.65
C PHE A 35 -2.43 11.66 -12.72
N SER A 36 -1.12 11.71 -12.44
CA SER A 36 -0.52 12.76 -11.63
C SER A 36 -0.62 14.13 -12.26
N GLU A 37 -0.50 14.21 -13.60
CA GLU A 37 -0.50 15.48 -14.35
C GLU A 37 -1.91 16.01 -14.62
N LYS A 38 -2.83 15.13 -15.00
CA LYS A 38 -4.18 15.50 -15.48
C LYS A 38 -5.30 15.17 -14.48
N GLY A 39 -5.04 14.36 -13.46
CA GLY A 39 -6.05 13.73 -12.63
C GLY A 39 -6.69 12.51 -13.32
N TYR A 40 -7.26 11.60 -12.52
CA TYR A 40 -7.89 10.38 -13.06
C TYR A 40 -9.05 10.70 -14.02
N HIS A 41 -9.95 11.58 -13.63
CA HIS A 41 -11.17 11.88 -14.41
C HIS A 41 -10.86 12.49 -15.78
N GLN A 42 -9.87 13.39 -15.87
CA GLN A 42 -9.47 14.08 -17.09
C GLN A 42 -8.62 13.20 -18.01
N THR A 43 -8.05 12.11 -17.52
CA THR A 43 -7.20 11.20 -18.29
C THR A 43 -8.04 10.26 -19.13
N SER A 44 -7.73 10.17 -20.43
CA SER A 44 -8.27 9.19 -21.35
C SER A 44 -7.32 8.01 -21.57
N ILE A 45 -7.83 6.89 -22.11
CA ILE A 45 -6.97 5.76 -22.54
C ILE A 45 -5.99 6.23 -23.65
N ALA A 46 -6.38 7.17 -24.51
CA ALA A 46 -5.49 7.71 -25.54
C ALA A 46 -4.27 8.41 -24.93
N ASP A 47 -4.45 9.18 -23.86
CA ASP A 47 -3.35 9.83 -23.14
C ASP A 47 -2.36 8.81 -22.57
N ILE A 48 -2.86 7.72 -21.97
CA ILE A 48 -1.99 6.66 -21.42
C ILE A 48 -1.24 5.93 -22.54
N VAL A 49 -1.90 5.62 -23.63
CA VAL A 49 -1.32 4.95 -24.82
C VAL A 49 -0.22 5.81 -25.44
N GLU A 50 -0.45 7.11 -25.59
CA GLU A 50 0.51 8.07 -26.08
C GLU A 50 1.73 8.17 -25.14
N ALA A 51 1.49 8.34 -23.84
CA ALA A 51 2.54 8.42 -22.83
C ALA A 51 3.38 7.14 -22.73
N ALA A 52 2.78 5.97 -22.97
CA ALA A 52 3.44 4.68 -22.99
C ALA A 52 4.14 4.37 -24.34
N GLY A 53 3.90 5.14 -25.40
CA GLY A 53 4.45 4.88 -26.72
C GLY A 53 4.06 3.50 -27.29
N VAL A 54 2.86 3.00 -26.96
CA VAL A 54 2.36 1.70 -27.42
C VAL A 54 1.18 1.87 -28.39
N ALA A 55 0.94 0.87 -29.23
CA ALA A 55 -0.27 0.87 -30.05
C ALA A 55 -1.51 0.66 -29.16
N ARG A 56 -2.65 1.26 -29.51
CA ARG A 56 -3.91 1.12 -28.78
C ARG A 56 -4.35 -0.35 -28.61
N GLY A 57 -4.14 -1.18 -29.64
CA GLY A 57 -4.40 -2.62 -29.57
C GLY A 57 -3.51 -3.32 -28.54
N THR A 58 -2.25 -2.85 -28.38
CA THR A 58 -1.35 -3.38 -27.36
C THR A 58 -1.86 -3.07 -25.95
N PHE A 59 -2.38 -1.88 -25.69
CA PHE A 59 -2.98 -1.54 -24.39
C PHE A 59 -4.10 -2.52 -24.04
N TYR A 60 -5.01 -2.79 -24.95
CA TYR A 60 -6.15 -3.68 -24.71
C TYR A 60 -5.78 -5.16 -24.52
N LEU A 61 -4.56 -5.56 -24.82
CA LEU A 61 -4.04 -6.89 -24.42
C LEU A 61 -3.75 -7.01 -22.91
N TYR A 62 -3.65 -5.89 -22.20
CA TYR A 62 -3.30 -5.82 -20.78
C TYR A 62 -4.41 -5.26 -19.89
N PHE A 63 -5.17 -4.30 -20.39
CA PHE A 63 -6.18 -3.58 -19.62
C PHE A 63 -7.41 -3.29 -20.48
N GLU A 64 -8.58 -3.65 -19.97
CA GLU A 64 -9.86 -3.48 -20.67
C GLU A 64 -10.35 -2.02 -20.60
N SER A 65 -9.98 -1.29 -19.56
CA SER A 65 -10.46 0.06 -19.26
C SER A 65 -9.45 0.87 -18.44
N LYS A 66 -9.72 2.16 -18.29
CA LYS A 66 -9.00 3.04 -17.38
C LYS A 66 -9.17 2.60 -15.92
N SER A 67 -10.34 2.09 -15.55
CA SER A 67 -10.63 1.58 -14.22
C SER A 67 -9.76 0.36 -13.90
N THR A 68 -9.61 -0.60 -14.83
CA THR A 68 -8.73 -1.77 -14.60
C THR A 68 -7.26 -1.40 -14.44
N VAL A 69 -6.79 -0.31 -15.07
CA VAL A 69 -5.45 0.24 -14.81
C VAL A 69 -5.38 0.79 -13.38
N PHE A 70 -6.36 1.58 -12.96
CA PHE A 70 -6.39 2.15 -11.62
C PHE A 70 -6.46 1.06 -10.53
N LEU A 71 -7.28 0.04 -10.71
CA LEU A 71 -7.37 -1.12 -9.82
C LEU A 71 -6.04 -1.87 -9.71
N ALA A 72 -5.32 -2.04 -10.81
CA ALA A 72 -4.00 -2.66 -10.79
C ALA A 72 -2.96 -1.83 -10.01
N LEU A 73 -3.02 -0.50 -10.14
CA LEU A 73 -2.19 0.43 -9.37
C LEU A 73 -2.54 0.41 -7.89
N LEU A 74 -3.82 0.37 -7.56
CA LEU A 74 -4.30 0.22 -6.18
C LEU A 74 -3.79 -1.09 -5.57
N ASP A 75 -3.95 -2.22 -6.27
CA ASP A 75 -3.47 -3.53 -5.82
C ASP A 75 -1.96 -3.52 -5.54
N GLU A 76 -1.17 -2.87 -6.41
CA GLU A 76 0.28 -2.73 -6.23
C GLU A 76 0.61 -1.97 -4.94
N LEU A 77 0.00 -0.79 -4.71
CA LEU A 77 0.24 -0.01 -3.50
C LEU A 77 -0.17 -0.77 -2.23
N LEU A 78 -1.38 -1.36 -2.24
CA LEU A 78 -1.90 -2.10 -1.09
C LEU A 78 -1.05 -3.32 -0.76
N ALA A 79 -0.52 -4.02 -1.77
CA ALA A 79 0.41 -5.13 -1.58
C ALA A 79 1.73 -4.68 -0.93
N HIS A 80 2.32 -3.57 -1.39
CA HIS A 80 3.53 -3.00 -0.80
C HIS A 80 3.32 -2.56 0.65
N LEU A 81 2.20 -1.89 0.95
CA LEU A 81 1.88 -1.48 2.32
C LEU A 81 1.68 -2.69 3.24
N ARG A 82 0.93 -3.69 2.78
CA ARG A 82 0.67 -4.93 3.54
C ARG A 82 1.93 -5.70 3.86
N ALA A 83 2.88 -5.77 2.93
CA ALA A 83 4.17 -6.46 3.14
C ALA A 83 5.00 -5.86 4.29
N ASN A 84 4.72 -4.62 4.69
CA ASN A 84 5.39 -3.93 5.80
C ASN A 84 4.67 -4.10 7.16
N VAL A 85 3.44 -4.61 7.15
CA VAL A 85 2.67 -4.88 8.37
C VAL A 85 2.93 -6.32 8.78
N VAL A 86 3.93 -6.51 9.64
CA VAL A 86 4.33 -7.81 10.19
C VAL A 86 3.86 -7.93 11.64
N GLY A 87 3.67 -9.17 12.11
CA GLY A 87 3.35 -9.43 13.51
C GLY A 87 4.45 -8.99 14.45
N VAL A 88 4.08 -8.70 15.71
CA VAL A 88 5.01 -8.35 16.78
C VAL A 88 5.45 -9.63 17.47
N GLU A 89 6.75 -9.78 17.70
CA GLU A 89 7.30 -10.89 18.45
C GLU A 89 7.20 -10.60 19.96
N VAL A 90 6.78 -11.61 20.72
CA VAL A 90 6.72 -11.53 22.19
C VAL A 90 7.46 -12.73 22.79
N GLY A 91 8.20 -12.49 23.87
CA GLY A 91 8.92 -13.55 24.59
C GLY A 91 10.40 -13.25 24.83
N PRO A 92 11.14 -14.22 25.42
CA PRO A 92 12.56 -14.05 25.72
C PRO A 92 13.37 -13.82 24.43
N GLY A 93 14.10 -12.72 24.38
CA GLY A 93 14.94 -12.35 23.22
C GLY A 93 14.24 -11.49 22.18
N ALA A 94 12.92 -11.27 22.26
CA ALA A 94 12.23 -10.34 21.37
C ALA A 94 12.68 -8.89 21.64
N ALA A 95 12.75 -8.09 20.57
CA ALA A 95 13.02 -6.66 20.71
C ALA A 95 11.88 -5.97 21.49
N PRO A 96 12.15 -4.85 22.19
CA PRO A 96 11.10 -4.11 22.88
C PRO A 96 9.96 -3.75 21.94
N LEU A 97 8.70 -3.89 22.39
CA LEU A 97 7.49 -3.65 21.62
C LEU A 97 7.53 -2.29 20.88
N GLY A 98 7.92 -1.23 21.57
CA GLY A 98 8.04 0.10 20.98
C GLY A 98 9.02 0.18 19.82
N ALA A 99 10.13 -0.57 19.88
CA ALA A 99 11.11 -0.63 18.78
C ALA A 99 10.54 -1.37 17.56
N GLN A 100 9.83 -2.48 17.77
CA GLN A 100 9.19 -3.23 16.69
C GLN A 100 8.09 -2.40 16.00
N LEU A 101 7.24 -1.73 16.77
CA LEU A 101 6.19 -0.85 16.25
C LEU A 101 6.79 0.33 15.48
N LEU A 102 7.87 0.93 16.00
CA LEU A 102 8.58 2.01 15.32
C LEU A 102 9.11 1.57 13.95
N ASP A 103 9.68 0.36 13.89
CA ASP A 103 10.19 -0.19 12.64
C ASP A 103 9.05 -0.45 11.62
N ILE A 104 7.91 -0.98 12.06
CA ILE A 104 6.72 -1.18 11.21
C ILE A 104 6.22 0.17 10.66
N VAL A 105 5.99 1.15 11.51
CA VAL A 105 5.50 2.48 11.11
C VAL A 105 6.48 3.16 10.16
N ARG A 106 7.79 3.09 10.47
CA ARG A 106 8.85 3.63 9.60
C ARG A 106 8.82 3.01 8.20
N ARG A 107 8.67 1.70 8.09
CA ARG A 107 8.58 1.00 6.81
C ARG A 107 7.33 1.40 6.03
N VAL A 108 6.18 1.48 6.68
CA VAL A 108 4.91 1.92 6.05
C VAL A 108 5.06 3.34 5.50
N LEU A 109 5.60 4.27 6.30
CA LEU A 109 5.80 5.65 5.86
C LEU A 109 6.80 5.74 4.69
N ARG A 110 7.92 5.03 4.75
CA ARG A 110 8.90 4.99 3.65
C ARG A 110 8.30 4.45 2.36
N THR A 111 7.58 3.34 2.42
CA THR A 111 6.92 2.76 1.25
C THR A 111 5.94 3.74 0.60
N ALA A 112 5.14 4.44 1.40
CA ALA A 112 4.22 5.45 0.88
C ALA A 112 4.96 6.62 0.21
N LEU A 113 6.13 7.02 0.72
CA LEU A 113 6.96 8.07 0.13
C LEU A 113 7.71 7.62 -1.12
N GLU A 114 8.24 6.41 -1.13
CA GLU A 114 8.89 5.82 -2.31
C GLU A 114 7.90 5.70 -3.48
N LYS A 115 6.64 5.42 -3.17
CA LYS A 115 5.52 5.33 -4.12
C LYS A 115 4.66 6.61 -4.11
N ARG A 116 5.25 7.79 -3.79
CA ARG A 116 4.51 9.03 -3.54
C ARG A 116 3.49 9.37 -4.63
N ALA A 117 3.88 9.34 -5.90
CA ALA A 117 2.99 9.67 -7.01
C ALA A 117 1.76 8.76 -7.05
N LEU A 118 1.97 7.46 -6.85
CA LEU A 118 0.91 6.47 -6.80
C LEU A 118 0.02 6.64 -5.54
N ALA A 119 0.64 6.85 -4.39
CA ALA A 119 -0.09 7.08 -3.15
C ALA A 119 -0.95 8.35 -3.21
N ASP A 120 -0.41 9.47 -3.74
CA ASP A 120 -1.15 10.73 -3.92
C ASP A 120 -2.38 10.53 -4.81
N ILE A 121 -2.25 9.87 -5.95
CA ILE A 121 -3.37 9.56 -6.85
C ILE A 121 -4.44 8.75 -6.10
N ILE A 122 -4.04 7.72 -5.37
CA ILE A 122 -4.98 6.85 -4.68
C ILE A 122 -5.68 7.59 -3.53
N PHE A 123 -4.96 8.38 -2.73
CA PHE A 123 -5.57 9.16 -1.65
C PHE A 123 -6.56 10.22 -2.17
N ARG A 124 -6.30 10.81 -3.34
CA ARG A 124 -7.18 11.83 -3.93
C ARG A 124 -8.40 11.24 -4.63
N GLU A 125 -8.21 10.16 -5.37
CA GLU A 125 -9.16 9.74 -6.40
C GLU A 125 -9.90 8.44 -6.07
N ALA A 126 -9.40 7.61 -5.12
CA ALA A 126 -9.93 6.26 -4.94
C ALA A 126 -11.30 6.24 -4.25
N ILE A 127 -11.58 7.18 -3.34
CA ILE A 127 -12.83 7.17 -2.55
C ILE A 127 -13.99 7.61 -3.44
N GLY A 128 -14.99 6.71 -3.59
CA GLY A 128 -16.18 6.98 -4.39
C GLY A 128 -15.94 6.94 -5.91
N LEU A 129 -14.82 6.39 -6.34
CA LEU A 129 -14.50 6.28 -7.77
C LEU A 129 -15.41 5.26 -8.47
N ASP A 130 -15.46 4.06 -7.95
CA ASP A 130 -16.40 3.01 -8.33
C ASP A 130 -16.52 1.96 -7.20
N GLU A 131 -17.54 1.08 -7.30
CA GLU A 131 -17.85 0.08 -6.28
C GLU A 131 -16.72 -0.93 -6.08
N GLU A 132 -15.98 -1.31 -7.12
CA GLU A 132 -14.89 -2.29 -7.03
C GLU A 132 -13.68 -1.69 -6.27
N VAL A 133 -13.36 -0.42 -6.52
CA VAL A 133 -12.32 0.32 -5.79
C VAL A 133 -12.71 0.44 -4.30
N ASP A 134 -13.95 0.82 -4.02
CA ASP A 134 -14.46 0.94 -2.66
C ASP A 134 -14.42 -0.41 -1.92
N GLN A 135 -14.79 -1.51 -2.57
CA GLN A 135 -14.71 -2.85 -2.00
C GLN A 135 -13.26 -3.25 -1.67
N LYS A 136 -12.31 -2.98 -2.56
CA LYS A 136 -10.89 -3.25 -2.31
C LYS A 136 -10.34 -2.45 -1.12
N LEU A 137 -10.68 -1.17 -1.03
CA LEU A 137 -10.30 -0.32 0.10
C LEU A 137 -10.92 -0.82 1.41
N ARG A 138 -12.21 -1.12 1.42
CA ARG A 138 -12.88 -1.71 2.60
C ARG A 138 -12.23 -3.02 3.04
N ALA A 139 -11.93 -3.91 2.10
CA ALA A 139 -11.27 -5.17 2.40
C ALA A 139 -9.85 -4.98 2.98
N PHE A 140 -9.08 -4.04 2.43
CA PHE A 140 -7.73 -3.72 2.91
C PHE A 140 -7.78 -3.14 4.33
N TYR A 141 -8.52 -2.05 4.55
CA TYR A 141 -8.64 -1.45 5.88
C TYR A 141 -9.25 -2.39 6.90
N GLY A 142 -10.27 -3.17 6.51
CA GLY A 142 -10.85 -4.19 7.37
C GLY A 142 -9.87 -5.29 7.76
N SER A 143 -8.94 -5.67 6.89
CA SER A 143 -7.89 -6.64 7.23
C SER A 143 -6.87 -6.08 8.23
N LEU A 144 -6.45 -4.83 8.06
CA LEU A 144 -5.56 -4.14 9.00
C LEU A 144 -6.22 -3.93 10.36
N HIS A 145 -7.50 -3.56 10.35
CA HIS A 145 -8.27 -3.36 11.57
C HIS A 145 -8.39 -4.65 12.38
N ARG A 146 -8.76 -5.77 11.75
CA ARG A 146 -8.78 -7.09 12.43
C ARG A 146 -7.43 -7.48 12.98
N PHE A 147 -6.35 -7.31 12.22
CA PHE A 147 -4.99 -7.56 12.68
C PHE A 147 -4.64 -6.77 13.95
N LEU A 148 -4.99 -5.47 14.00
CA LEU A 148 -4.77 -4.64 15.18
C LEU A 148 -5.64 -5.05 16.36
N MET A 149 -6.92 -5.37 16.12
CA MET A 149 -7.80 -5.86 17.18
C MET A 149 -7.27 -7.14 17.84
N GLU A 150 -6.83 -8.11 17.04
CA GLU A 150 -6.23 -9.35 17.52
C GLU A 150 -4.97 -9.09 18.35
N ALA A 151 -4.09 -8.21 17.88
CA ALA A 151 -2.88 -7.81 18.60
C ALA A 151 -3.20 -7.10 19.93
N LEU A 152 -4.18 -6.20 19.94
CA LEU A 152 -4.64 -5.51 21.16
C LEU A 152 -5.27 -6.47 22.16
N LEU A 153 -6.10 -7.41 21.72
CA LEU A 153 -6.70 -8.43 22.56
C LEU A 153 -5.64 -9.34 23.21
N MET A 154 -4.66 -9.80 22.43
CA MET A 154 -3.53 -10.56 22.97
C MET A 154 -2.72 -9.74 23.98
N GLY A 155 -2.52 -8.46 23.69
CA GLY A 155 -1.85 -7.54 24.62
C GLY A 155 -2.62 -7.32 25.93
N GLN A 156 -3.96 -7.26 25.90
CA GLN A 156 -4.80 -7.19 27.11
C GLN A 156 -4.69 -8.47 27.93
N GLN A 157 -4.76 -9.63 27.29
CA GLN A 157 -4.62 -10.94 27.97
C GLN A 157 -3.24 -11.10 28.61
N GLY A 158 -2.19 -10.59 27.99
CA GLY A 158 -0.82 -10.59 28.50
C GLY A 158 -0.50 -9.45 29.48
N GLY A 159 -1.45 -8.55 29.76
CA GLY A 159 -1.25 -7.41 30.70
C GLY A 159 -0.41 -6.26 30.13
N ALA A 160 0.00 -6.32 28.87
CA ALA A 160 0.76 -5.25 28.20
C ALA A 160 -0.11 -4.08 27.76
N VAL A 161 -1.37 -4.34 27.44
CA VAL A 161 -2.38 -3.36 27.01
C VAL A 161 -3.42 -3.22 28.12
N ARG A 162 -3.87 -1.98 28.36
CA ARG A 162 -4.90 -1.70 29.39
C ARG A 162 -6.20 -2.45 29.09
N GLY A 163 -6.66 -3.26 30.06
CA GLY A 163 -7.87 -4.08 29.93
C GLY A 163 -9.18 -3.29 29.79
N THR A 164 -9.17 -1.99 30.09
CA THR A 164 -10.34 -1.10 29.98
C THR A 164 -10.50 -0.46 28.62
N LEU A 165 -9.54 -0.66 27.69
CA LEU A 165 -9.65 -0.09 26.35
C LEU A 165 -10.65 -0.85 25.49
N ASP A 166 -11.48 -0.10 24.78
CA ASP A 166 -12.25 -0.62 23.66
C ASP A 166 -11.28 -0.90 22.49
N VAL A 167 -11.09 -2.18 22.17
CA VAL A 167 -10.12 -2.61 21.16
C VAL A 167 -10.52 -2.22 19.74
N ASP A 168 -11.83 -2.17 19.46
CA ASP A 168 -12.37 -1.78 18.14
C ASP A 168 -12.11 -0.29 17.88
N ALA A 169 -12.51 0.57 18.81
CA ALA A 169 -12.24 2.01 18.73
C ALA A 169 -10.74 2.31 18.73
N THR A 170 -9.94 1.60 19.55
CA THR A 170 -8.50 1.79 19.63
C THR A 170 -7.81 1.41 18.32
N ALA A 171 -8.17 0.29 17.70
CA ALA A 171 -7.66 -0.11 16.39
C ALA A 171 -7.96 0.93 15.31
N SER A 172 -9.18 1.48 15.32
CA SER A 172 -9.57 2.58 14.43
C SER A 172 -8.74 3.84 14.64
N CYS A 173 -8.45 4.22 15.90
CA CYS A 173 -7.60 5.38 16.22
C CYS A 173 -6.16 5.17 15.73
N ILE A 174 -5.58 3.99 15.91
CA ILE A 174 -4.23 3.66 15.45
C ILE A 174 -4.14 3.79 13.91
N LEU A 175 -5.07 3.16 13.19
CA LEU A 175 -5.13 3.26 11.72
C LEU A 175 -5.32 4.70 11.25
N GLY A 176 -6.25 5.42 11.90
CA GLY A 176 -6.55 6.80 11.59
C GLY A 176 -5.34 7.72 11.75
N SER A 177 -4.55 7.53 12.80
CA SER A 177 -3.34 8.36 13.03
C SER A 177 -2.30 8.21 11.92
N ILE A 178 -2.06 6.98 11.45
CA ILE A 178 -1.11 6.72 10.35
C ILE A 178 -1.67 7.26 9.03
N LYS A 179 -2.93 6.92 8.73
CA LYS A 179 -3.60 7.36 7.51
C LYS A 179 -3.61 8.88 7.40
N GLN A 180 -4.01 9.58 8.47
CA GLN A 180 -4.11 11.05 8.47
C GLN A 180 -2.75 11.72 8.26
N VAL A 181 -1.68 11.21 8.86
CA VAL A 181 -0.34 11.74 8.64
C VAL A 181 0.08 11.57 7.17
N LEU A 182 -0.14 10.39 6.59
CA LEU A 182 0.16 10.15 5.18
C LEU A 182 -0.66 11.07 4.26
N GLU A 183 -1.97 11.16 4.47
CA GLU A 183 -2.86 12.01 3.67
C GLU A 183 -2.45 13.48 3.73
N GLN A 184 -2.19 14.00 4.94
CA GLN A 184 -1.76 15.38 5.14
C GLN A 184 -0.50 15.71 4.35
N TYR A 185 0.50 14.83 4.35
CA TYR A 185 1.79 15.10 3.73
C TYR A 185 1.89 14.68 2.26
N LEU A 186 1.12 13.71 1.81
CA LEU A 186 1.09 13.31 0.41
C LEU A 186 0.19 14.24 -0.43
N VAL A 187 -0.97 14.60 0.12
CA VAL A 187 -2.03 15.29 -0.64
C VAL A 187 -2.06 16.80 -0.35
N HIS A 188 -1.90 17.20 0.91
CA HIS A 188 -2.18 18.58 1.34
C HIS A 188 -0.95 19.44 1.57
N THR A 189 0.26 18.86 1.55
CA THR A 189 1.49 19.59 1.81
C THR A 189 2.37 19.65 0.56
N ALA A 190 2.73 20.87 0.12
CA ALA A 190 3.68 21.07 -0.97
C ALA A 190 5.14 20.76 -0.57
N GLU A 191 5.42 20.69 0.73
CA GLU A 191 6.74 20.40 1.26
C GLU A 191 7.18 18.99 0.90
N ARG A 192 8.39 18.87 0.31
CA ARG A 192 8.98 17.60 -0.10
C ARG A 192 9.76 16.90 1.01
N ASP A 193 10.09 17.62 2.09
CA ASP A 193 10.91 17.12 3.20
C ASP A 193 10.02 16.54 4.31
N PHE A 194 9.60 15.29 4.10
CA PHE A 194 8.93 14.51 5.13
C PHE A 194 9.97 13.77 5.97
N ASP A 195 10.13 14.18 7.22
CA ASP A 195 11.00 13.50 8.18
C ASP A 195 10.32 12.23 8.72
N VAL A 196 10.57 11.11 8.04
CA VAL A 196 10.03 9.78 8.38
C VAL A 196 10.31 9.42 9.84
N GLU A 197 11.52 9.69 10.32
CA GLU A 197 11.93 9.30 11.67
C GLU A 197 11.13 10.06 12.73
N ARG A 198 11.03 11.37 12.59
CA ARG A 198 10.24 12.23 13.49
C ARG A 198 8.78 11.81 13.54
N PHE A 199 8.16 11.58 12.36
CA PHE A 199 6.74 11.20 12.31
C PHE A 199 6.49 9.78 12.82
N ALA A 200 7.36 8.82 12.50
CA ALA A 200 7.24 7.48 13.02
C ALA A 200 7.34 7.45 14.55
N GLN A 201 8.31 8.17 15.13
CA GLN A 201 8.44 8.30 16.58
C GLN A 201 7.21 8.97 17.21
N ALA A 202 6.72 10.06 16.64
CA ALA A 202 5.54 10.76 17.16
C ALA A 202 4.27 9.89 17.12
N ILE A 203 4.03 9.17 16.01
CA ILE A 203 2.89 8.26 15.88
C ILE A 203 2.97 7.14 16.92
N VAL A 204 4.13 6.50 17.03
CA VAL A 204 4.31 5.37 17.98
C VAL A 204 4.17 5.87 19.42
N GLN A 205 4.83 6.95 19.79
CA GLN A 205 4.74 7.53 21.13
C GLN A 205 3.31 7.92 21.50
N TYR A 206 2.60 8.59 20.59
CA TYR A 206 1.20 8.97 20.80
C TYR A 206 0.30 7.75 21.05
N ASN A 207 0.39 6.73 20.20
CA ASN A 207 -0.43 5.54 20.32
C ASN A 207 -0.04 4.70 21.56
N LEU A 208 1.25 4.49 21.84
CA LEU A 208 1.70 3.72 23.01
C LEU A 208 1.28 4.37 24.33
N ASN A 209 1.41 5.68 24.48
CA ASN A 209 0.98 6.39 25.70
C ASN A 209 -0.54 6.29 25.95
N GLY A 210 -1.32 6.12 24.88
CA GLY A 210 -2.76 5.88 24.95
C GLY A 210 -3.15 4.44 25.30
N VAL A 211 -2.31 3.45 24.98
CA VAL A 211 -2.67 2.02 24.94
C VAL A 211 -2.02 1.20 26.05
N LEU A 212 -0.75 1.50 26.40
CA LEU A 212 0.00 0.68 27.36
C LEU A 212 -0.58 0.76 28.78
N ALA A 213 -0.49 -0.36 29.51
CA ALA A 213 -0.72 -0.41 30.95
C ALA A 213 0.36 0.45 31.67
N ARG A 214 -0.04 1.14 32.72
CA ARG A 214 0.84 1.90 33.61
C ARG A 214 1.23 1.03 34.79
#